data_af8f5d47441fd9d18cefde59f244d637
#
_entry.id   af8f5d47441fd9d18cefde59f244d637
#
_cell.length_a   1.000
_cell.length_b   1.000
_cell.length_c   1.000
_cell.angle_alpha   90.00
_cell.angle_beta   90.00
_cell.angle_gamma   90.00
#
_symmetry.space_group_name_H-M   'P 1'
#
loop_
_entity.id
_entity.type
_entity.pdbx_description
1 polymer ?
#
loop_
_entity_poly.entity_id
_entity_poly.type
_entity_poly.pdbx_seq_one_letter_code
_entity_poly.pdbx_strand_id
1 'polypeptide(L)'
;MNVEIITIGDELLIGQVVDTNSAWMAKELNDCGFRVKQITSISDDRQHIINALTEAQGRADVILITGGLGPTRDDITKTTLCEYFKTELIQNKKVLKDIESMFKSFGSEMIETNWQQADVPSNCKVITNSKVTP
;
A
#
# COMPACT_ATOMS: atom_id res chain seq x y z
N MET A 1 -2.42 21.72 -2.43
CA MET A 1 -2.34 20.33 -2.95
C MET A 1 -3.41 19.51 -2.26
N ASN A 2 -4.27 18.89 -3.04
CA ASN A 2 -5.37 18.04 -2.55
C ASN A 2 -4.92 16.59 -2.49
N VAL A 3 -5.23 15.92 -1.39
CA VAL A 3 -4.87 14.52 -1.16
C VAL A 3 -6.14 13.69 -0.97
N GLU A 4 -6.15 12.50 -1.51
CA GLU A 4 -7.14 11.46 -1.20
C GLU A 4 -6.45 10.24 -0.61
N ILE A 5 -7.08 9.61 0.38
CA ILE A 5 -6.60 8.39 1.02
C ILE A 5 -7.56 7.26 0.65
N ILE A 6 -7.01 6.16 0.13
CA ILE A 6 -7.77 4.94 -0.17
C ILE A 6 -7.27 3.85 0.78
N THR A 7 -8.17 3.27 1.54
CA THR A 7 -7.89 2.13 2.42
C THR A 7 -8.53 0.87 1.85
N ILE A 8 -7.77 -0.20 1.76
CA ILE A 8 -8.18 -1.46 1.14
C ILE A 8 -8.19 -2.55 2.21
N GLY A 9 -9.33 -3.18 2.40
CA GLY A 9 -9.46 -4.29 3.34
C GLY A 9 -10.91 -4.58 3.71
N ASP A 10 -11.33 -5.82 3.55
CA ASP A 10 -12.67 -6.26 3.91
C ASP A 10 -12.91 -6.14 5.42
N GLU A 11 -11.88 -6.31 6.25
CA GLU A 11 -11.93 -6.16 7.71
C GLU A 11 -12.37 -4.76 8.15
N LEU A 12 -12.06 -3.74 7.34
CA LEU A 12 -12.50 -2.36 7.59
C LEU A 12 -14.00 -2.21 7.31
N LEU A 13 -14.47 -2.82 6.23
CA LEU A 13 -15.87 -2.69 5.77
C LEU A 13 -16.85 -3.43 6.68
N ILE A 14 -16.43 -4.58 7.24
CA ILE A 14 -17.27 -5.35 8.17
C ILE A 14 -17.11 -4.93 9.64
N GLY A 15 -16.31 -3.89 9.90
CA GLY A 15 -16.14 -3.33 11.24
C GLY A 15 -15.29 -4.16 12.21
N GLN A 16 -14.49 -5.11 11.72
CA GLN A 16 -13.57 -5.88 12.56
C GLN A 16 -12.41 -5.04 13.07
N VAL A 17 -11.98 -4.06 12.27
CA VAL A 17 -10.86 -3.18 12.57
C VAL A 17 -11.29 -1.73 12.35
N VAL A 18 -10.85 -0.84 13.25
CA VAL A 18 -11.03 0.61 13.07
C VAL A 18 -9.88 1.14 12.22
N ASP A 19 -10.20 1.94 11.21
CA ASP A 19 -9.20 2.59 10.35
C ASP A 19 -8.47 3.72 11.09
N THR A 20 -7.49 3.35 11.88
CA THR A 20 -6.61 4.30 12.58
C THR A 20 -5.53 4.85 11.69
N ASN A 21 -5.16 4.14 10.62
CA ASN A 21 -4.10 4.55 9.70
C ASN A 21 -4.49 5.78 8.90
N SER A 22 -5.69 5.79 8.31
CA SER A 22 -6.15 6.96 7.55
C SER A 22 -6.34 8.18 8.42
N ALA A 23 -6.83 8.00 9.64
CA ALA A 23 -6.97 9.09 10.61
C ALA A 23 -5.61 9.72 10.96
N TRP A 24 -4.60 8.89 11.22
CA TRP A 24 -3.24 9.35 11.48
C TRP A 24 -2.63 10.05 10.26
N MET A 25 -2.71 9.43 9.07
CA MET A 25 -2.21 10.03 7.83
C MET A 25 -2.86 11.37 7.54
N ALA A 26 -4.18 11.48 7.72
CA ALA A 26 -4.90 12.73 7.49
C ALA A 26 -4.41 13.84 8.40
N LYS A 27 -4.17 13.53 9.68
CA LYS A 27 -3.64 14.49 10.65
C LYS A 27 -2.24 14.97 10.24
N GLU A 28 -1.31 14.05 9.98
CA GLU A 28 0.07 14.39 9.57
C GLU A 28 0.11 15.21 8.28
N LEU A 29 -0.72 14.86 7.29
CA LEU A 29 -0.83 15.61 6.04
C LEU A 29 -1.33 17.03 6.25
N ASN A 30 -2.37 17.21 7.07
CA ASN A 30 -2.89 18.54 7.40
C ASN A 30 -1.87 19.39 8.16
N ASP A 31 -1.13 18.78 9.10
CA ASP A 31 -0.05 19.46 9.85
C ASP A 31 1.10 19.89 8.90
N CYS A 32 1.32 19.16 7.79
CA CYS A 32 2.25 19.55 6.73
C CYS A 32 1.68 20.53 5.70
N GLY A 33 0.44 20.98 5.85
CA GLY A 33 -0.21 21.94 4.94
C GLY A 33 -0.87 21.33 3.70
N PHE A 34 -1.00 20.02 3.62
CA PHE A 34 -1.77 19.34 2.59
C PHE A 34 -3.25 19.29 2.97
N ARG A 35 -4.12 19.29 1.97
CA ARG A 35 -5.56 19.22 2.20
C ARG A 35 -6.10 17.85 1.85
N VAL A 36 -6.43 17.07 2.88
CA VAL A 36 -7.14 15.79 2.68
C VAL A 36 -8.58 16.08 2.29
N LYS A 37 -8.97 15.69 1.09
CA LYS A 37 -10.29 15.93 0.50
C LYS A 37 -11.25 14.79 0.79
N GLN A 38 -10.75 13.56 0.78
CA GLN A 38 -11.58 12.37 0.91
C GLN A 38 -10.76 11.21 1.47
N ILE A 39 -11.42 10.37 2.24
CA ILE A 39 -10.94 9.05 2.68
C ILE A 39 -11.98 8.04 2.20
N THR A 40 -11.53 7.04 1.44
CA THR A 40 -12.41 6.02 0.85
C THR A 40 -11.93 4.64 1.29
N SER A 41 -12.80 3.88 1.95
CA SER A 41 -12.53 2.47 2.28
C SER A 41 -13.19 1.57 1.25
N ILE A 42 -12.44 0.62 0.71
CA ILE A 42 -12.90 -0.31 -0.31
C ILE A 42 -12.52 -1.75 0.03
N SER A 43 -13.22 -2.70 -0.58
CA SER A 43 -12.90 -4.11 -0.44
C SER A 43 -11.64 -4.50 -1.21
N ASP A 44 -11.07 -5.66 -0.85
CA ASP A 44 -9.95 -6.31 -1.55
C ASP A 44 -10.39 -6.88 -2.92
N ASP A 45 -10.96 -6.02 -3.75
CA ASP A 45 -11.48 -6.36 -5.07
C ASP A 45 -10.84 -5.51 -6.16
N ARG A 46 -10.37 -6.19 -7.21
CA ARG A 46 -9.70 -5.54 -8.34
C ARG A 46 -10.52 -4.39 -8.95
N GLN A 47 -11.80 -4.61 -9.16
CA GLN A 47 -12.64 -3.59 -9.82
C GLN A 47 -12.90 -2.39 -8.90
N HIS A 48 -13.06 -2.65 -7.59
CA HIS A 48 -13.20 -1.57 -6.60
C HIS A 48 -11.93 -0.70 -6.55
N ILE A 49 -10.74 -1.32 -6.59
CA ILE A 49 -9.46 -0.59 -6.61
C ILE A 49 -9.36 0.28 -7.87
N ILE A 50 -9.65 -0.27 -9.05
CA ILE A 50 -9.60 0.46 -10.33
C ILE A 50 -10.59 1.64 -10.32
N ASN A 51 -11.81 1.42 -9.87
CA ASN A 51 -12.83 2.47 -9.81
C ASN A 51 -12.41 3.60 -8.87
N ALA A 52 -11.99 3.24 -7.64
CA ALA A 52 -11.55 4.22 -6.65
C ALA A 52 -10.36 5.07 -7.15
N LEU A 53 -9.38 4.43 -7.80
CA LEU A 53 -8.25 5.14 -8.41
C LEU A 53 -8.68 6.09 -9.52
N THR A 54 -9.55 5.63 -10.41
CA THR A 54 -10.04 6.43 -11.54
C THR A 54 -10.79 7.67 -11.05
N GLU A 55 -11.63 7.50 -10.04
CA GLU A 55 -12.38 8.61 -9.44
C GLU A 55 -11.45 9.58 -8.70
N ALA A 56 -10.52 9.04 -7.90
CA ALA A 56 -9.58 9.85 -7.12
C ALA A 56 -8.65 10.69 -8.01
N GLN A 57 -8.20 10.17 -9.16
CA GLN A 57 -7.40 10.91 -10.13
C GLN A 57 -8.10 12.14 -10.71
N GLY A 58 -9.43 12.14 -10.73
CA GLY A 58 -10.22 13.27 -11.21
C GLY A 58 -10.33 14.44 -10.22
N ARG A 59 -9.95 14.23 -8.94
CA ARG A 59 -10.18 15.21 -7.87
C ARG A 59 -9.02 15.47 -6.92
N ALA A 60 -7.97 14.63 -6.94
CA ALA A 60 -6.81 14.78 -6.07
C ALA A 60 -5.51 14.89 -6.85
N ASP A 61 -4.57 15.67 -6.32
CA ASP A 61 -3.21 15.81 -6.84
C ASP A 61 -2.31 14.64 -6.39
N VAL A 62 -2.61 14.07 -5.23
CA VAL A 62 -1.90 12.94 -4.62
C VAL A 62 -2.90 11.94 -4.08
N ILE A 63 -2.67 10.67 -4.33
CA ILE A 63 -3.47 9.56 -3.81
C ILE A 63 -2.56 8.68 -2.95
N LEU A 64 -2.92 8.50 -1.69
CA LEU A 64 -2.27 7.57 -0.78
C LEU A 64 -3.11 6.30 -0.67
N ILE A 65 -2.48 5.15 -0.82
CA ILE A 65 -3.14 3.85 -0.75
C ILE A 65 -2.51 3.05 0.38
N THR A 66 -3.34 2.42 1.19
CA THR A 66 -2.91 1.51 2.25
C THR A 66 -3.82 0.28 2.30
N GLY A 67 -3.27 -0.86 2.69
CA GLY A 67 -3.97 -2.14 2.77
C GLY A 67 -3.81 -3.02 1.53
N GLY A 68 -4.33 -4.24 1.62
CA GLY A 68 -4.23 -5.23 0.54
C GLY A 68 -2.80 -5.64 0.18
N LEU A 69 -1.86 -5.57 1.13
CA LEU A 69 -0.43 -5.84 0.92
C LEU A 69 0.05 -7.13 1.60
N GLY A 70 -0.85 -8.05 1.88
CA GLY A 70 -0.53 -9.32 2.54
C GLY A 70 0.38 -10.24 1.70
N PRO A 71 1.11 -11.19 2.35
CA PRO A 71 2.03 -12.09 1.66
C PRO A 71 1.33 -13.26 0.93
N THR A 72 0.03 -13.34 1.00
CA THR A 72 -0.81 -14.40 0.43
C THR A 72 -1.45 -13.97 -0.89
N ARG A 73 -2.43 -14.73 -1.38
CA ARG A 73 -3.26 -14.42 -2.56
C ARG A 73 -3.89 -13.02 -2.53
N ASP A 74 -3.73 -12.34 -1.41
CA ASP A 74 -4.34 -11.06 -1.07
C ASP A 74 -3.44 -9.86 -1.40
N ASP A 75 -2.33 -10.05 -2.11
CA ASP A 75 -1.56 -8.93 -2.68
C ASP A 75 -2.24 -8.40 -3.97
N ILE A 76 -3.56 -8.29 -3.88
CA ILE A 76 -4.41 -7.78 -4.97
C ILE A 76 -4.03 -6.34 -5.32
N THR A 77 -3.55 -5.58 -4.34
CA THR A 77 -3.22 -4.17 -4.53
C THR A 77 -2.06 -3.99 -5.49
N LYS A 78 -0.93 -4.69 -5.30
CA LYS A 78 0.24 -4.57 -6.18
C LYS A 78 -0.08 -4.99 -7.61
N THR A 79 -0.73 -6.14 -7.78
CA THR A 79 -1.08 -6.66 -9.11
C THR A 79 -2.06 -5.74 -9.84
N THR A 80 -3.07 -5.21 -9.14
CA THR A 80 -4.04 -4.27 -9.71
C THR A 80 -3.40 -2.93 -10.06
N LEU A 81 -2.49 -2.42 -9.22
CA LEU A 81 -1.73 -1.20 -9.53
C LEU A 81 -0.84 -1.39 -10.76
N CYS A 82 -0.18 -2.54 -10.90
CA CYS A 82 0.61 -2.85 -12.09
C CYS A 82 -0.25 -2.86 -13.35
N GLU A 83 -1.42 -3.44 -13.29
CA GLU A 83 -2.37 -3.42 -14.40
C GLU A 83 -2.82 -1.98 -14.74
N TYR A 84 -3.23 -1.22 -13.72
CA TYR A 84 -3.71 0.15 -13.86
C TYR A 84 -2.67 1.08 -14.48
N PHE A 85 -1.41 0.97 -14.04
CA PHE A 85 -0.30 1.76 -14.54
C PHE A 85 0.47 1.12 -15.70
N LYS A 86 -0.02 0.01 -16.24
CA LYS A 86 0.59 -0.73 -17.37
C LYS A 86 2.07 -1.04 -17.16
N THR A 87 2.37 -1.60 -16.01
CA THR A 87 3.71 -2.00 -15.57
C THR A 87 3.70 -3.44 -15.08
N GLU A 88 4.86 -3.95 -14.71
CA GLU A 88 5.03 -5.30 -14.19
C GLU A 88 5.76 -5.29 -12.84
N LEU A 89 5.60 -6.37 -12.07
CA LEU A 89 6.35 -6.57 -10.84
C LEU A 89 7.76 -7.07 -11.15
N ILE A 90 8.74 -6.43 -10.52
CA ILE A 90 10.14 -6.84 -10.56
C ILE A 90 10.67 -6.98 -9.14
N GLN A 91 11.53 -7.97 -8.89
CA GLN A 91 12.18 -8.11 -7.60
C GLN A 91 13.24 -7.02 -7.41
N ASN A 92 13.08 -6.22 -6.37
CA ASN A 92 14.03 -5.18 -6.01
C ASN A 92 15.09 -5.73 -5.06
N LYS A 93 16.36 -5.77 -5.51
CA LYS A 93 17.47 -6.34 -4.75
C LYS A 93 17.75 -5.62 -3.44
N LYS A 94 17.55 -4.31 -3.37
CA LYS A 94 17.75 -3.54 -2.14
C LYS A 94 16.64 -3.84 -1.13
N VAL A 95 15.40 -3.86 -1.58
CA VAL A 95 14.25 -4.23 -0.72
C VAL A 95 14.41 -5.64 -0.21
N LEU A 96 14.86 -6.58 -1.06
CA LEU A 96 15.11 -7.95 -0.66
C LEU A 96 16.16 -8.04 0.47
N LYS A 97 17.27 -7.31 0.35
CA LYS A 97 18.30 -7.26 1.40
C LYS A 97 17.79 -6.68 2.71
N ASP A 98 16.95 -5.63 2.63
CA ASP A 98 16.36 -5.01 3.81
C ASP A 98 15.43 -6.00 4.53
N ILE A 99 14.62 -6.75 3.78
CA ILE A 99 13.74 -7.81 4.31
C ILE A 99 14.57 -8.94 4.92
N GLU A 100 15.61 -9.44 4.24
CA GLU A 100 16.51 -10.48 4.76
C GLU A 100 17.16 -10.06 6.08
N SER A 101 17.64 -8.83 6.16
CA SER A 101 18.26 -8.28 7.37
C SER A 101 17.26 -8.22 8.52
N MET A 102 16.02 -7.87 8.22
CA MET A 102 14.94 -7.83 9.21
C MET A 102 14.64 -9.23 9.77
N PHE A 103 14.42 -10.22 8.89
CA PHE A 103 14.16 -11.61 9.34
C PHE A 103 15.31 -12.18 10.17
N LYS A 104 16.57 -11.91 9.79
CA LYS A 104 17.74 -12.28 10.59
C LYS A 104 17.73 -11.64 11.98
N SER A 105 17.32 -10.38 12.11
CA SER A 105 17.25 -9.70 13.39
C SER A 105 16.20 -10.31 14.33
N PHE A 106 15.16 -10.93 13.78
CA PHE A 106 14.12 -11.64 14.54
C PHE A 106 14.44 -13.14 14.76
N GLY A 107 15.58 -13.63 14.25
CA GLY A 107 15.95 -15.05 14.37
C GLY A 107 15.07 -16.00 13.55
N SER A 108 14.39 -15.48 12.54
CA SER A 108 13.49 -16.21 11.64
C SER A 108 14.13 -16.42 10.28
N GLU A 109 13.84 -17.56 9.63
CA GLU A 109 14.22 -17.80 8.25
C GLU A 109 13.16 -17.25 7.29
N MET A 110 13.61 -16.70 6.15
CA MET A 110 12.73 -16.29 5.07
C MET A 110 12.20 -17.52 4.33
N ILE A 111 10.90 -17.52 4.06
CA ILE A 111 10.24 -18.48 3.17
C ILE A 111 9.93 -17.80 1.82
N GLU A 112 9.60 -18.59 0.80
CA GLU A 112 9.38 -18.12 -0.57
C GLU A 112 8.31 -16.99 -0.66
N THR A 113 7.24 -17.09 0.13
CA THR A 113 6.20 -16.04 0.21
C THR A 113 6.74 -14.70 0.73
N ASN A 114 7.80 -14.71 1.54
CA ASN A 114 8.43 -13.48 2.02
C ASN A 114 9.26 -12.79 0.93
N TRP A 115 9.86 -13.55 0.00
CA TRP A 115 10.61 -12.98 -1.11
C TRP A 115 9.74 -12.15 -2.05
N GLN A 116 8.50 -12.54 -2.24
CA GLN A 116 7.52 -11.79 -3.05
C GLN A 116 7.22 -10.40 -2.47
N GLN A 117 7.49 -10.16 -1.19
CA GLN A 117 7.37 -8.83 -0.59
C GLN A 117 8.39 -7.84 -1.18
N ALA A 118 9.49 -8.34 -1.75
CA ALA A 118 10.48 -7.52 -2.45
C ALA A 118 10.09 -7.17 -3.89
N ASP A 119 8.98 -7.70 -4.40
CA ASP A 119 8.47 -7.38 -5.71
C ASP A 119 7.78 -6.00 -5.69
N VAL A 120 8.20 -5.14 -6.60
CA VAL A 120 7.70 -3.79 -6.74
C VAL A 120 7.38 -3.48 -8.20
N PRO A 121 6.45 -2.55 -8.50
CA PRO A 121 6.22 -2.12 -9.87
C PRO A 121 7.49 -1.58 -10.52
N SER A 122 7.79 -1.95 -11.76
CA SER A 122 9.05 -1.60 -12.44
C SER A 122 9.22 -0.09 -12.66
N ASN A 123 8.13 0.64 -12.74
CA ASN A 123 8.11 2.10 -12.95
C ASN A 123 7.90 2.91 -11.66
N CYS A 124 7.97 2.29 -10.48
CA CYS A 124 7.84 3.01 -9.22
C CYS A 124 9.17 3.53 -8.68
N LYS A 125 9.08 4.53 -7.80
CA LYS A 125 10.18 4.95 -6.94
C LYS A 125 10.00 4.33 -5.57
N VAL A 126 10.90 3.44 -5.18
CA VAL A 126 10.88 2.83 -3.84
C VAL A 126 11.34 3.85 -2.79
N ILE A 127 10.54 4.02 -1.75
CA ILE A 127 10.88 4.80 -0.56
C ILE A 127 11.21 3.79 0.53
N THR A 128 12.47 3.77 0.97
CA THR A 128 12.94 2.84 1.99
C THR A 128 12.36 3.20 3.36
N ASN A 129 11.81 2.21 4.05
CA ASN A 129 11.36 2.34 5.44
C ASN A 129 12.44 1.77 6.37
N SER A 130 13.04 2.62 7.20
CA SER A 130 14.05 2.21 8.18
C SER A 130 13.47 1.70 9.50
N LYS A 131 12.16 1.89 9.69
CA LYS A 131 11.41 1.43 10.87
C LYS A 131 10.39 0.40 10.42
N VAL A 132 10.83 -0.84 10.33
CA VAL A 132 9.89 -1.93 10.07
C VAL A 132 9.37 -2.39 11.42
N THR A 133 8.09 -2.15 11.66
CA THR A 133 7.34 -2.89 12.65
C THR A 133 6.80 -4.15 11.99
N PRO A 134 6.98 -5.32 12.62
CA PRO A 134 6.45 -6.57 12.12
C PRO A 134 4.93 -6.56 12.04
#